data_26ce03e2c554d5bfe1558c8e842899ac
#
_entry.id   26ce03e2c554d5bfe1558c8e842899ac
#
_cell.length_a   1.000
_cell.length_b   1.000
_cell.length_c   1.000
_cell.angle_alpha   90.00
_cell.angle_beta   90.00
_cell.angle_gamma   90.00
#
_symmetry.space_group_name_H-M   'P 1'
#
loop_
_entity.id
_entity.type
_entity.pdbx_description
1 polymer ?
#
loop_
_entity_poly.entity_id
_entity_poly.type
_entity_poly.pdbx_seq_one_letter_code
_entity_poly.pdbx_strand_id
1 'polypeptide(L)'
;ESLYCFEDFNEDRILERCHFDQCGSELVPTIYWYKTRKNGKLTGRKKSVASCEFIENYRSFQTDCVQNIDNLPLIPNSRIAVKNGAAVFDYFCKRNLIAIDRIIGILHSHQSEYGYDILELLVSSAINLIKLSDKKASSQMPYWLPQKDITSRNAVMVIMKKAVAFKEGLAYLCEKCHCFIGENVVLENMPAQNISLDLLPNEAVDLILTDPPYTDQVPYLEYNQLWYKVMGWSGFTDESLGSELVVSDAPSRNKDAEDFNNIFAAILKRISPALKMNGYFIMFYHSFDLKSWSEILKMMQEYGLAYCGQIPSATPRKSFKAIMTPKGTLDGNYIVVFQKKANIKIHPFIGDIDDAKQMAIECAGRIISERVEVTSQDLYD
;
A
#
# COMPACT_ATOMS: atom_id res chain seq x y z
N GLU A 1 -16.12 -5.55 -28.81
CA GLU A 1 -15.54 -5.05 -30.07
C GLU A 1 -14.87 -3.68 -29.96
N SER A 2 -15.26 -2.77 -29.10
CA SER A 2 -14.68 -1.41 -29.01
C SER A 2 -13.71 -1.16 -27.86
N LEU A 3 -13.30 -2.17 -27.11
CA LEU A 3 -12.35 -1.99 -25.99
C LEU A 3 -10.94 -1.57 -26.45
N TYR A 4 -10.62 -1.74 -27.72
CA TYR A 4 -9.29 -1.48 -28.26
C TYR A 4 -9.12 -0.12 -28.90
N CYS A 5 -10.21 0.52 -29.29
CA CYS A 5 -10.10 1.62 -30.21
C CYS A 5 -10.80 2.88 -29.74
N PHE A 6 -10.12 3.92 -29.81
CA PHE A 6 -10.64 5.06 -30.56
C PHE A 6 -10.76 4.60 -32.02
N GLU A 7 -11.92 4.72 -32.64
CA GLU A 7 -12.20 4.23 -33.99
C GLU A 7 -11.30 4.83 -35.11
N ASP A 8 -10.52 5.86 -34.77
CA ASP A 8 -9.52 6.47 -35.66
C ASP A 8 -8.29 5.61 -35.91
N PHE A 9 -8.13 4.55 -35.16
CA PHE A 9 -7.07 3.62 -35.41
C PHE A 9 -7.65 2.47 -36.18
N ASN A 10 -7.31 2.41 -37.49
CA ASN A 10 -7.44 1.16 -38.23
C ASN A 10 -6.96 0.02 -37.33
N GLU A 11 -7.43 -1.19 -37.55
CA GLU A 11 -7.07 -2.42 -36.82
C GLU A 11 -5.56 -2.61 -36.56
N ASP A 12 -4.73 -1.84 -37.26
CA ASP A 12 -3.27 -1.84 -37.16
C ASP A 12 -2.67 -0.92 -36.08
N ARG A 13 -3.46 -0.12 -35.39
CA ARG A 13 -2.97 0.79 -34.35
C ARG A 13 -3.67 0.58 -33.04
N ILE A 14 -2.91 0.43 -31.97
CA ILE A 14 -3.45 0.28 -30.61
C ILE A 14 -2.92 1.39 -29.73
N LEU A 15 -3.82 2.14 -29.14
CA LEU A 15 -3.51 3.18 -28.18
C LEU A 15 -2.82 2.60 -26.94
N GLU A 16 -1.68 3.14 -26.55
CA GLU A 16 -0.93 2.73 -25.37
C GLU A 16 -1.20 3.64 -24.17
N ARG A 17 -1.16 4.95 -24.38
CA ARG A 17 -1.47 5.96 -23.36
C ARG A 17 -1.78 7.32 -23.97
N CYS A 18 -2.47 8.17 -23.21
CA CYS A 18 -2.67 9.57 -23.51
C CYS A 18 -2.07 10.47 -22.43
N HIS A 19 -1.66 11.66 -22.84
CA HIS A 19 -1.51 12.79 -21.95
C HIS A 19 -2.72 13.71 -22.11
N PHE A 20 -3.09 14.31 -21.00
CA PHE A 20 -4.20 15.24 -20.91
C PHE A 20 -3.74 16.53 -20.24
N ASP A 21 -4.31 17.65 -20.68
CA ASP A 21 -4.28 18.88 -19.95
C ASP A 21 -5.69 19.16 -19.40
N GLN A 22 -5.75 19.84 -18.27
CA GLN A 22 -7.02 20.23 -17.67
C GLN A 22 -7.46 21.57 -18.28
N CYS A 23 -8.65 21.57 -18.86
CA CYS A 23 -9.31 22.77 -19.38
C CYS A 23 -10.62 22.99 -18.61
N GLY A 24 -10.62 23.88 -17.63
CA GLY A 24 -11.73 24.00 -16.68
C GLY A 24 -11.91 22.71 -15.88
N SER A 25 -13.10 22.12 -15.95
CA SER A 25 -13.42 20.81 -15.32
C SER A 25 -13.15 19.61 -16.22
N GLU A 26 -12.75 19.83 -17.48
CA GLU A 26 -12.58 18.76 -18.47
C GLU A 26 -11.10 18.37 -18.64
N LEU A 27 -10.84 17.06 -18.78
CA LEU A 27 -9.56 16.53 -19.23
C LEU A 27 -9.57 16.43 -20.75
N VAL A 28 -8.69 17.20 -21.40
CA VAL A 28 -8.57 17.24 -22.87
C VAL A 28 -7.30 16.47 -23.28
N PRO A 29 -7.39 15.43 -24.11
CA PRO A 29 -6.21 14.74 -24.62
C PRO A 29 -5.38 15.67 -25.51
N THR A 30 -4.06 15.72 -25.25
CA THR A 30 -3.12 16.59 -25.99
C THR A 30 -2.13 15.79 -26.80
N ILE A 31 -1.65 14.69 -26.26
CA ILE A 31 -0.67 13.82 -26.89
C ILE A 31 -1.04 12.38 -26.61
N TYR A 32 -0.85 11.51 -27.59
CA TYR A 32 -1.05 10.07 -27.37
C TYR A 32 0.09 9.25 -27.95
N TRP A 33 0.27 8.07 -27.41
CA TRP A 33 1.20 7.06 -27.88
C TRP A 33 0.43 5.82 -28.30
N TYR A 34 0.82 5.25 -29.43
CA TYR A 34 0.24 4.05 -29.97
C TYR A 34 1.30 3.08 -30.48
N LYS A 35 0.94 1.81 -30.56
CA LYS A 35 1.70 0.78 -31.23
C LYS A 35 1.04 0.39 -32.52
N THR A 36 1.84 0.02 -33.53
CA THR A 36 1.31 -0.50 -34.80
C THR A 36 1.34 -2.02 -34.76
N ARG A 37 0.32 -2.64 -35.36
CA ARG A 37 0.28 -4.08 -35.59
C ARG A 37 0.88 -4.35 -36.95
N LYS A 38 1.83 -5.25 -37.03
CA LYS A 38 2.43 -5.71 -38.28
C LYS A 38 2.57 -7.24 -38.22
N ASN A 39 1.98 -7.95 -39.18
CA ASN A 39 1.95 -9.42 -39.18
C ASN A 39 1.45 -10.02 -37.84
N GLY A 40 0.36 -9.48 -37.29
CA GLY A 40 -0.22 -9.93 -36.03
C GLY A 40 0.53 -9.51 -34.75
N LYS A 41 1.75 -8.98 -34.87
CA LYS A 41 2.57 -8.56 -33.72
C LYS A 41 2.54 -7.05 -33.54
N LEU A 42 2.43 -6.59 -32.27
CA LEU A 42 2.54 -5.17 -31.92
C LEU A 42 4.01 -4.75 -31.95
N THR A 43 4.32 -3.81 -32.82
CA THR A 43 5.68 -3.31 -33.04
C THR A 43 5.70 -1.77 -33.06
N GLY A 44 6.83 -1.22 -32.66
CA GLY A 44 7.07 0.23 -32.72
C GLY A 44 6.15 1.02 -31.80
N ARG A 45 6.70 2.02 -31.19
CA ARG A 45 5.95 3.00 -30.38
C ARG A 45 6.01 4.33 -31.08
N LYS A 46 4.87 4.86 -31.47
CA LYS A 46 4.76 6.17 -32.11
C LYS A 46 4.07 7.16 -31.18
N LYS A 47 4.33 8.45 -31.38
CA LYS A 47 3.76 9.56 -30.65
C LYS A 47 3.05 10.48 -31.65
N SER A 48 1.88 10.97 -31.30
CA SER A 48 1.15 11.96 -32.10
C SER A 48 0.54 13.03 -31.20
N VAL A 49 0.32 14.20 -31.76
CA VAL A 49 -0.51 15.25 -31.16
C VAL A 49 -1.97 14.89 -31.39
N ALA A 50 -2.83 15.15 -30.43
CA ALA A 50 -4.26 14.90 -30.59
C ALA A 50 -4.86 15.87 -31.64
N SER A 51 -5.51 15.29 -32.65
CA SER A 51 -6.29 16.09 -33.65
C SER A 51 -7.63 16.54 -33.04
N CYS A 52 -8.32 17.45 -33.69
CA CYS A 52 -9.67 17.86 -33.30
C CYS A 52 -10.61 16.64 -33.28
N GLU A 53 -10.55 15.80 -34.29
CA GLU A 53 -11.33 14.56 -34.39
C GLU A 53 -11.05 13.61 -33.24
N PHE A 54 -9.76 13.41 -32.86
CA PHE A 54 -9.40 12.61 -31.69
C PHE A 54 -9.99 13.16 -30.39
N ILE A 55 -10.00 14.48 -30.24
CA ILE A 55 -10.57 15.15 -29.07
C ILE A 55 -12.09 15.01 -29.03
N GLU A 56 -12.77 15.16 -30.17
CA GLU A 56 -14.20 14.98 -30.31
C GLU A 56 -14.63 13.55 -30.01
N ASN A 57 -13.92 12.57 -30.54
CA ASN A 57 -14.13 11.17 -30.22
C ASN A 57 -13.93 10.87 -28.73
N TYR A 58 -12.91 11.46 -28.09
CA TYR A 58 -12.76 11.34 -26.64
C TYR A 58 -13.94 11.97 -25.89
N ARG A 59 -14.45 13.12 -26.34
CA ARG A 59 -15.59 13.81 -25.73
C ARG A 59 -16.90 13.02 -25.88
N SER A 60 -17.03 12.25 -26.96
CA SER A 60 -18.23 11.44 -27.22
C SER A 60 -18.40 10.27 -26.24
N PHE A 61 -17.35 9.89 -25.47
CA PHE A 61 -17.50 8.87 -24.44
C PHE A 61 -18.47 9.34 -23.34
N GLN A 62 -19.56 8.61 -23.19
CA GLN A 62 -20.57 8.84 -22.17
C GLN A 62 -20.29 7.94 -20.97
N THR A 63 -20.21 8.51 -19.76
CA THR A 63 -20.01 7.76 -18.53
C THR A 63 -21.29 7.19 -17.95
N ASP A 64 -22.43 7.53 -18.52
CA ASP A 64 -23.77 7.02 -18.09
C ASP A 64 -23.92 5.52 -18.33
N CYS A 65 -23.03 4.92 -19.14
CA CYS A 65 -22.99 3.47 -19.35
C CYS A 65 -22.20 2.70 -18.29
N VAL A 66 -21.60 3.38 -17.30
CA VAL A 66 -20.90 2.75 -16.16
C VAL A 66 -21.95 2.19 -15.21
N GLN A 67 -21.94 0.89 -14.97
CA GLN A 67 -22.96 0.16 -14.21
C GLN A 67 -22.41 -0.73 -13.10
N ASN A 68 -21.12 -1.09 -13.17
CA ASN A 68 -20.48 -2.01 -12.25
C ASN A 68 -19.59 -1.29 -11.21
N ILE A 69 -19.36 0.00 -11.41
CA ILE A 69 -18.55 0.84 -10.51
C ILE A 69 -19.36 2.07 -10.13
N ASP A 70 -19.58 2.24 -8.83
CA ASP A 70 -20.25 3.42 -8.29
C ASP A 70 -19.29 4.59 -8.10
N ASN A 71 -19.77 5.82 -8.37
CA ASN A 71 -19.01 7.03 -8.09
C ASN A 71 -19.08 7.41 -6.60
N LEU A 72 -18.54 6.57 -5.74
CA LEU A 72 -18.57 6.76 -4.30
C LEU A 72 -17.57 7.81 -3.84
N PRO A 73 -17.92 8.65 -2.85
CA PRO A 73 -17.01 9.62 -2.27
C PRO A 73 -15.83 8.92 -1.58
N LEU A 74 -14.65 9.54 -1.61
CA LEU A 74 -13.47 9.08 -0.90
C LEU A 74 -13.31 9.83 0.42
N ILE A 75 -12.77 9.18 1.44
CA ILE A 75 -12.40 9.81 2.71
C ILE A 75 -11.26 10.77 2.45
N PRO A 76 -11.43 12.09 2.71
CA PRO A 76 -10.38 13.08 2.52
C PRO A 76 -9.23 12.82 3.49
N ASN A 77 -8.00 12.84 2.96
CA ASN A 77 -6.80 12.73 3.77
C ASN A 77 -5.64 13.43 3.08
N SER A 78 -5.09 14.47 3.70
CA SER A 78 -4.00 15.27 3.13
C SER A 78 -2.71 14.48 2.98
N ARG A 79 -2.44 13.51 3.85
CA ARG A 79 -1.25 12.65 3.81
C ARG A 79 -1.13 11.84 2.55
N ILE A 80 -2.26 11.33 2.05
CA ILE A 80 -2.34 10.51 0.84
C ILE A 80 -2.88 11.31 -0.36
N ALA A 81 -3.00 12.63 -0.20
CA ALA A 81 -3.45 13.57 -1.21
C ALA A 81 -4.89 13.36 -1.71
N VAL A 82 -5.79 12.79 -0.90
CA VAL A 82 -7.22 12.76 -1.19
C VAL A 82 -7.83 14.12 -0.82
N LYS A 83 -8.39 14.80 -1.81
CA LYS A 83 -9.02 16.11 -1.64
C LYS A 83 -10.42 15.98 -1.08
N ASN A 84 -10.92 17.04 -0.42
CA ASN A 84 -12.33 17.15 -0.06
C ASN A 84 -13.22 17.07 -1.30
N GLY A 85 -14.28 16.26 -1.25
CA GLY A 85 -15.22 16.06 -2.33
C GLY A 85 -14.72 15.15 -3.45
N ALA A 86 -13.53 14.57 -3.33
CA ALA A 86 -13.03 13.60 -4.32
C ALA A 86 -13.87 12.32 -4.31
N ALA A 87 -14.13 11.78 -5.50
CA ALA A 87 -14.86 10.54 -5.72
C ALA A 87 -14.11 9.60 -6.66
N VAL A 88 -14.57 8.38 -6.79
CA VAL A 88 -13.91 7.32 -7.58
C VAL A 88 -13.64 7.76 -9.02
N PHE A 89 -14.63 8.37 -9.67
CA PHE A 89 -14.51 8.73 -11.10
C PHE A 89 -13.47 9.82 -11.37
N ASP A 90 -13.13 10.65 -10.40
CA ASP A 90 -12.11 11.70 -10.55
C ASP A 90 -10.70 11.13 -10.86
N TYR A 91 -10.48 9.86 -10.55
CA TYR A 91 -9.19 9.20 -10.73
C TYR A 91 -9.04 8.49 -12.07
N PHE A 92 -10.04 8.55 -12.94
CA PHE A 92 -10.00 7.88 -14.24
C PHE A 92 -10.35 8.84 -15.38
N CYS A 93 -9.71 8.68 -16.53
CA CYS A 93 -10.25 9.28 -17.74
C CYS A 93 -11.48 8.49 -18.20
N LYS A 94 -12.42 9.14 -18.89
CA LYS A 94 -13.68 8.55 -19.36
C LYS A 94 -13.51 7.18 -20.00
N ARG A 95 -12.59 7.06 -20.95
CA ARG A 95 -12.28 5.81 -21.63
C ARG A 95 -11.90 4.68 -20.67
N ASN A 96 -10.99 4.95 -19.72
CA ASN A 96 -10.54 3.94 -18.79
C ASN A 96 -11.61 3.58 -17.77
N LEU A 97 -12.43 4.54 -17.36
CA LEU A 97 -13.57 4.29 -16.49
C LEU A 97 -14.54 3.29 -17.15
N ILE A 98 -14.92 3.51 -18.41
CA ILE A 98 -15.78 2.60 -19.15
C ILE A 98 -15.12 1.23 -19.35
N ALA A 99 -13.82 1.21 -19.66
CA ALA A 99 -13.10 -0.03 -19.87
C ALA A 99 -13.01 -0.88 -18.60
N ILE A 100 -12.68 -0.26 -17.45
CA ILE A 100 -12.56 -1.01 -16.20
C ILE A 100 -13.93 -1.43 -15.67
N ASP A 101 -14.98 -0.63 -15.87
CA ASP A 101 -16.35 -1.01 -15.55
C ASP A 101 -16.77 -2.30 -16.26
N ARG A 102 -16.53 -2.38 -17.54
CA ARG A 102 -16.81 -3.59 -18.32
C ARG A 102 -15.97 -4.80 -17.87
N ILE A 103 -14.70 -4.57 -17.54
CA ILE A 103 -13.82 -5.62 -17.04
C ILE A 103 -14.31 -6.12 -15.68
N ILE A 104 -14.74 -5.25 -14.79
CA ILE A 104 -15.33 -5.61 -13.49
C ILE A 104 -16.63 -6.38 -13.70
N GLY A 105 -17.51 -5.95 -14.60
CA GLY A 105 -18.74 -6.69 -14.93
C GLY A 105 -18.46 -8.11 -15.45
N ILE A 106 -17.46 -8.26 -16.33
CA ILE A 106 -17.01 -9.58 -16.80
C ILE A 106 -16.45 -10.39 -15.62
N LEU A 107 -15.59 -9.81 -14.81
CA LEU A 107 -15.02 -10.47 -13.65
C LEU A 107 -16.12 -11.00 -12.72
N HIS A 108 -17.10 -10.17 -12.36
CA HIS A 108 -18.20 -10.58 -11.49
C HIS A 108 -19.07 -11.69 -12.10
N SER A 109 -19.23 -11.73 -13.43
CA SER A 109 -20.00 -12.81 -14.08
C SER A 109 -19.32 -14.19 -13.99
N HIS A 110 -18.03 -14.23 -13.61
CA HIS A 110 -17.23 -15.46 -13.46
C HIS A 110 -16.90 -15.76 -11.98
N GLN A 111 -17.58 -15.13 -11.05
CA GLN A 111 -17.28 -15.21 -9.61
C GLN A 111 -17.33 -16.64 -9.04
N SER A 112 -18.12 -17.53 -9.63
CA SER A 112 -18.21 -18.93 -9.20
C SER A 112 -17.18 -19.87 -9.87
N GLU A 113 -16.35 -19.34 -10.77
CA GLU A 113 -15.39 -20.16 -11.51
C GLU A 113 -14.09 -20.36 -10.72
N TYR A 114 -13.47 -21.52 -10.95
CA TYR A 114 -12.14 -21.81 -10.41
C TYR A 114 -11.10 -20.81 -10.91
N GLY A 115 -10.34 -20.24 -9.98
CA GLY A 115 -9.31 -19.25 -10.29
C GLY A 115 -9.80 -17.79 -10.32
N TYR A 116 -11.05 -17.53 -9.93
CA TYR A 116 -11.58 -16.17 -9.78
C TYR A 116 -10.67 -15.27 -8.96
N ASP A 117 -10.16 -15.74 -7.82
CA ASP A 117 -9.27 -14.96 -6.95
C ASP A 117 -8.00 -14.49 -7.66
N ILE A 118 -7.46 -15.29 -8.57
CA ILE A 118 -6.29 -14.93 -9.38
C ILE A 118 -6.66 -13.83 -10.38
N LEU A 119 -7.82 -13.89 -11.00
CA LEU A 119 -8.30 -12.86 -11.90
C LEU A 119 -8.61 -11.56 -11.16
N GLU A 120 -9.22 -11.67 -10.00
CA GLU A 120 -9.49 -10.53 -9.11
C GLU A 120 -8.20 -9.84 -8.68
N LEU A 121 -7.19 -10.59 -8.23
CA LEU A 121 -5.88 -10.09 -7.89
C LEU A 121 -5.18 -9.43 -9.10
N LEU A 122 -5.30 -10.02 -10.28
CA LEU A 122 -4.76 -9.46 -11.51
C LEU A 122 -5.39 -8.11 -11.84
N VAL A 123 -6.71 -8.00 -11.82
CA VAL A 123 -7.44 -6.76 -12.12
C VAL A 123 -7.13 -5.69 -11.07
N SER A 124 -7.21 -6.02 -9.79
CA SER A 124 -6.91 -5.08 -8.70
C SER A 124 -5.49 -4.53 -8.79
N SER A 125 -4.50 -5.38 -9.13
CA SER A 125 -3.10 -4.97 -9.32
C SER A 125 -2.89 -3.99 -10.48
N ALA A 126 -3.84 -3.88 -11.40
CA ALA A 126 -3.78 -3.00 -12.55
C ALA A 126 -4.34 -1.58 -12.26
N ILE A 127 -5.22 -1.41 -11.28
CA ILE A 127 -5.94 -0.17 -10.99
C ILE A 127 -4.98 1.01 -10.84
N ASN A 128 -3.91 0.88 -10.07
CA ASN A 128 -2.93 1.95 -9.87
C ASN A 128 -2.21 2.39 -11.16
N LEU A 129 -2.11 1.52 -12.15
CA LEU A 129 -1.48 1.82 -13.44
C LEU A 129 -2.47 2.39 -14.47
N ILE A 130 -3.76 2.15 -14.26
CA ILE A 130 -4.85 2.57 -15.16
C ILE A 130 -5.35 3.97 -14.80
N LYS A 131 -5.35 4.30 -13.50
CA LYS A 131 -5.78 5.61 -13.04
C LYS A 131 -4.96 6.75 -13.62
N LEU A 132 -5.44 7.97 -13.51
CA LEU A 132 -4.71 9.18 -13.84
C LEU A 132 -3.44 9.30 -12.97
N SER A 133 -2.35 9.72 -13.55
CA SER A 133 -1.05 9.84 -12.88
C SER A 133 -0.20 10.93 -13.52
N ASP A 134 1.01 11.12 -12.99
CA ASP A 134 2.01 12.02 -13.56
C ASP A 134 2.55 11.54 -14.92
N LYS A 135 3.33 12.37 -15.58
CA LYS A 135 3.96 12.11 -16.87
C LYS A 135 4.79 10.82 -16.93
N LYS A 136 5.39 10.44 -15.80
CA LYS A 136 6.19 9.20 -15.70
C LYS A 136 5.30 8.00 -15.42
N ALA A 137 4.03 8.21 -15.07
CA ALA A 137 3.07 7.20 -14.66
C ALA A 137 3.60 6.34 -13.49
N SER A 138 4.28 6.99 -12.55
CA SER A 138 4.97 6.39 -11.41
C SER A 138 4.52 7.00 -10.10
N SER A 139 3.26 7.44 -10.00
CA SER A 139 2.77 8.04 -8.78
C SER A 139 2.97 7.11 -7.58
N GLN A 140 3.84 7.51 -6.69
CA GLN A 140 4.00 6.85 -5.38
C GLN A 140 2.84 7.21 -4.44
N MET A 141 2.16 8.34 -4.72
CA MET A 141 0.95 8.74 -4.00
C MET A 141 -0.27 8.43 -4.87
N PRO A 142 -1.06 7.42 -4.53
CA PRO A 142 -2.13 6.93 -5.40
C PRO A 142 -3.22 7.97 -5.68
N TYR A 143 -3.39 8.96 -4.81
CA TYR A 143 -4.43 9.97 -4.92
C TYR A 143 -3.92 11.34 -5.38
N TRP A 144 -2.62 11.49 -5.57
CA TRP A 144 -2.08 12.72 -6.11
C TRP A 144 -2.31 12.80 -7.62
N LEU A 145 -2.97 13.87 -8.05
CA LEU A 145 -3.20 14.19 -9.46
C LEU A 145 -2.42 15.44 -9.82
N PRO A 146 -1.54 15.41 -10.83
CA PRO A 146 -0.85 16.58 -11.30
C PRO A 146 -1.84 17.56 -11.97
N GLN A 147 -1.52 18.84 -11.97
CA GLN A 147 -2.33 19.86 -12.65
C GLN A 147 -2.04 19.92 -14.16
N LYS A 148 -0.87 19.45 -14.58
CA LYS A 148 -0.42 19.43 -15.97
C LYS A 148 0.22 18.09 -16.31
N ASP A 149 0.26 17.78 -17.61
CA ASP A 149 0.85 16.52 -18.12
C ASP A 149 0.23 15.26 -17.46
N ILE A 150 -1.05 15.27 -17.21
CA ILE A 150 -1.77 14.13 -16.65
C ILE A 150 -1.68 12.96 -17.62
N THR A 151 -1.32 11.80 -17.16
CA THR A 151 -1.15 10.59 -17.98
C THR A 151 -2.21 9.54 -17.63
N SER A 152 -2.76 8.92 -18.66
CA SER A 152 -3.59 7.72 -18.54
C SER A 152 -3.09 6.64 -19.49
N ARG A 153 -2.84 5.45 -18.97
CA ARG A 153 -2.49 4.26 -19.76
C ARG A 153 -3.75 3.55 -20.20
N ASN A 154 -3.70 2.86 -21.35
CA ASN A 154 -4.82 2.05 -21.80
C ASN A 154 -5.07 0.88 -20.85
N ALA A 155 -6.28 0.78 -20.29
CA ALA A 155 -6.64 -0.22 -19.29
C ALA A 155 -6.44 -1.66 -19.77
N VAL A 156 -6.90 -1.97 -20.97
CA VAL A 156 -6.79 -3.33 -21.56
C VAL A 156 -5.33 -3.71 -21.75
N MET A 157 -4.51 -2.79 -22.28
CA MET A 157 -3.07 -3.04 -22.47
C MET A 157 -2.33 -3.26 -21.14
N VAL A 158 -2.73 -2.56 -20.08
CA VAL A 158 -2.16 -2.76 -18.74
C VAL A 158 -2.52 -4.14 -18.20
N ILE A 159 -3.79 -4.53 -18.29
CA ILE A 159 -4.27 -5.83 -17.82
C ILE A 159 -3.62 -6.98 -18.60
N MET A 160 -3.54 -6.87 -19.94
CA MET A 160 -2.85 -7.89 -20.73
C MET A 160 -1.38 -8.07 -20.33
N LYS A 161 -0.65 -6.97 -20.10
CA LYS A 161 0.73 -7.04 -19.61
C LYS A 161 0.83 -7.68 -18.23
N LYS A 162 -0.10 -7.34 -17.34
CA LYS A 162 -0.20 -7.95 -16.01
C LYS A 162 -0.49 -9.44 -16.12
N ALA A 163 -1.41 -9.85 -16.99
CA ALA A 163 -1.73 -11.27 -17.22
C ALA A 163 -0.49 -12.09 -17.65
N VAL A 164 0.36 -11.55 -18.52
CA VAL A 164 1.62 -12.19 -18.88
C VAL A 164 2.53 -12.35 -17.66
N ALA A 165 2.73 -11.27 -16.88
CA ALA A 165 3.57 -11.31 -15.68
C ALA A 165 3.02 -12.28 -14.61
N PHE A 166 1.69 -12.35 -14.45
CA PHE A 166 1.04 -13.31 -13.55
C PHE A 166 1.28 -14.76 -14.02
N LYS A 167 1.11 -15.02 -15.32
CA LYS A 167 1.40 -16.35 -15.90
C LYS A 167 2.85 -16.77 -15.64
N GLU A 168 3.81 -15.87 -15.85
CA GLU A 168 5.22 -16.13 -15.59
C GLU A 168 5.49 -16.37 -14.09
N GLY A 169 4.87 -15.56 -13.21
CA GLY A 169 4.95 -15.73 -11.76
C GLY A 169 4.36 -17.05 -11.28
N LEU A 170 3.19 -17.44 -11.78
CA LEU A 170 2.58 -18.73 -11.45
C LEU A 170 3.43 -19.90 -11.95
N ALA A 171 3.98 -19.83 -13.17
CA ALA A 171 4.88 -20.86 -13.70
C ALA A 171 6.14 -21.01 -12.81
N TYR A 172 6.73 -19.89 -12.38
CA TYR A 172 7.85 -19.89 -11.45
C TYR A 172 7.49 -20.54 -10.10
N LEU A 173 6.32 -20.19 -9.54
CA LEU A 173 5.86 -20.80 -8.28
C LEU A 173 5.65 -22.31 -8.43
N CYS A 174 5.02 -22.76 -9.51
CA CYS A 174 4.83 -24.18 -9.79
C CYS A 174 6.18 -24.92 -9.94
N GLU A 175 7.19 -24.28 -10.53
CA GLU A 175 8.53 -24.87 -10.65
C GLU A 175 9.29 -24.95 -9.33
N LYS A 176 9.20 -23.91 -8.49
CA LYS A 176 10.01 -23.77 -7.26
C LYS A 176 9.34 -24.33 -6.02
N CYS A 177 8.00 -24.29 -5.95
CA CYS A 177 7.25 -24.75 -4.79
C CYS A 177 6.75 -26.18 -5.02
N HIS A 178 7.64 -27.15 -4.79
CA HIS A 178 7.28 -28.57 -4.83
C HIS A 178 6.47 -29.04 -3.64
N CYS A 179 6.41 -28.26 -2.57
CA CYS A 179 5.65 -28.54 -1.36
C CYS A 179 4.53 -27.52 -1.21
N PHE A 180 3.33 -27.98 -1.11
CA PHE A 180 2.24 -27.14 -1.15
C PHE A 180 1.69 -26.69 0.07
N ILE A 181 1.48 -25.66 0.04
CA ILE A 181 0.83 -24.55 0.74
C ILE A 181 -0.56 -24.93 1.34
N GLY A 182 -1.27 -25.91 0.79
CA GLY A 182 -2.66 -26.14 1.16
C GLY A 182 -2.88 -26.80 2.54
N GLU A 183 -1.96 -27.61 3.03
CA GLU A 183 -2.15 -28.35 4.30
C GLU A 183 -1.49 -27.70 5.52
N ASN A 184 -0.56 -26.78 5.30
CA ASN A 184 0.27 -26.19 6.37
C ASN A 184 0.13 -24.68 6.52
N VAL A 185 -0.79 -24.05 5.80
CA VAL A 185 -1.00 -22.59 5.84
C VAL A 185 -2.47 -22.31 6.09
N VAL A 186 -2.75 -21.55 7.15
CA VAL A 186 -4.08 -20.99 7.42
C VAL A 186 -4.01 -19.49 7.10
N LEU A 187 -4.91 -19.04 6.23
CA LEU A 187 -5.04 -17.63 5.87
C LEU A 187 -6.34 -17.10 6.45
N GLU A 188 -6.22 -16.05 7.27
CA GLU A 188 -7.36 -15.40 7.90
C GLU A 188 -7.35 -13.91 7.57
N ASN A 189 -8.49 -13.40 7.12
CA ASN A 189 -8.69 -11.98 6.86
C ASN A 189 -9.53 -11.37 7.98
N MET A 190 -8.87 -11.05 9.09
CA MET A 190 -9.52 -10.43 10.25
C MET A 190 -8.53 -9.56 11.04
N PRO A 191 -9.01 -8.63 11.88
CA PRO A 191 -8.16 -7.94 12.84
C PRO A 191 -7.49 -8.92 13.80
N ALA A 192 -6.19 -8.77 14.06
CA ALA A 192 -5.41 -9.71 14.87
C ALA A 192 -5.95 -9.84 16.31
N GLN A 193 -6.56 -8.79 16.87
CA GLN A 193 -7.23 -8.85 18.18
C GLN A 193 -8.47 -9.74 18.21
N ASN A 194 -9.02 -10.10 17.05
CA ASN A 194 -10.24 -10.92 16.92
C ASN A 194 -9.96 -12.39 16.60
N ILE A 195 -8.69 -12.79 16.42
CA ILE A 195 -8.34 -14.20 16.16
C ILE A 195 -8.88 -15.09 17.28
N SER A 196 -9.62 -16.15 16.95
CA SER A 196 -10.20 -17.05 17.94
C SER A 196 -9.14 -17.94 18.62
N LEU A 197 -9.47 -18.48 19.81
CA LEU A 197 -8.60 -19.45 20.48
C LEU A 197 -8.50 -20.78 19.73
N ASP A 198 -9.52 -21.13 18.94
CA ASP A 198 -9.50 -22.34 18.12
C ASP A 198 -8.48 -22.23 16.98
N LEU A 199 -8.34 -21.03 16.40
CA LEU A 199 -7.36 -20.77 15.34
C LEU A 199 -5.95 -20.57 15.90
N LEU A 200 -5.85 -19.92 17.06
CA LEU A 200 -4.56 -19.61 17.68
C LEU A 200 -4.61 -19.97 19.18
N PRO A 201 -4.42 -21.24 19.55
CA PRO A 201 -4.40 -21.69 20.93
C PRO A 201 -3.22 -21.11 21.71
N ASN A 202 -3.35 -21.10 23.03
CA ASN A 202 -2.25 -20.71 23.91
C ASN A 202 -1.06 -21.68 23.76
N GLU A 203 0.15 -21.16 23.83
CA GLU A 203 1.42 -21.92 23.75
C GLU A 203 1.55 -22.83 22.50
N ALA A 204 0.91 -22.43 21.39
CA ALA A 204 0.93 -23.18 20.14
C ALA A 204 2.04 -22.74 19.19
N VAL A 205 2.56 -21.53 19.34
CA VAL A 205 3.40 -20.85 18.35
C VAL A 205 4.84 -20.68 18.86
N ASP A 206 5.81 -21.04 18.04
CA ASP A 206 7.24 -20.87 18.36
C ASP A 206 7.77 -19.47 18.00
N LEU A 207 7.19 -18.87 16.96
CA LEU A 207 7.59 -17.58 16.43
C LEU A 207 6.37 -16.76 15.99
N ILE A 208 6.33 -15.51 16.43
CA ILE A 208 5.47 -14.45 15.84
C ILE A 208 6.39 -13.52 15.06
N LEU A 209 6.12 -13.35 13.77
CA LEU A 209 6.82 -12.41 12.90
C LEU A 209 5.80 -11.45 12.31
N THR A 210 6.02 -10.15 12.49
CA THR A 210 5.08 -9.12 12.04
C THR A 210 5.77 -7.85 11.56
N ASP A 211 5.11 -7.14 10.66
CA ASP A 211 5.43 -5.79 10.23
C ASP A 211 4.18 -4.93 10.49
N PRO A 212 3.96 -4.47 11.75
CA PRO A 212 2.78 -3.69 12.08
C PRO A 212 2.87 -2.29 11.47
N PRO A 213 1.74 -1.60 11.28
CA PRO A 213 1.77 -0.19 10.96
C PRO A 213 2.57 0.61 12.01
N TYR A 214 3.42 1.56 11.53
CA TYR A 214 4.25 2.36 12.42
C TYR A 214 3.52 3.65 12.80
N THR A 215 2.72 3.59 13.83
CA THR A 215 1.97 4.73 14.38
C THR A 215 1.25 5.59 13.30
N ASP A 216 1.88 6.65 12.83
CA ASP A 216 1.30 7.68 11.99
C ASP A 216 1.68 7.61 10.49
N GLN A 217 2.28 6.51 10.01
CA GLN A 217 2.89 6.52 8.69
C GLN A 217 1.89 6.31 7.54
N VAL A 218 1.11 5.24 7.54
CA VAL A 218 0.22 4.90 6.43
C VAL A 218 -1.16 4.46 6.91
N PRO A 219 -2.22 5.21 6.61
CA PRO A 219 -3.60 4.77 6.82
C PRO A 219 -3.98 3.78 5.70
N TYR A 220 -3.71 2.49 5.90
CA TYR A 220 -3.81 1.48 4.86
C TYR A 220 -5.21 1.32 4.27
N LEU A 221 -6.27 1.37 5.10
CA LEU A 221 -7.63 1.29 4.59
C LEU A 221 -7.99 2.51 3.73
N GLU A 222 -7.67 3.73 4.21
CA GLU A 222 -7.87 4.94 3.41
C GLU A 222 -7.00 4.94 2.15
N TYR A 223 -5.77 4.40 2.25
CA TYR A 223 -4.89 4.24 1.10
C TYR A 223 -5.47 3.29 0.05
N ASN A 224 -6.17 2.25 0.47
CA ASN A 224 -6.76 1.25 -0.41
C ASN A 224 -8.23 1.52 -0.77
N GLN A 225 -8.85 2.59 -0.26
CA GLN A 225 -10.28 2.84 -0.47
C GLN A 225 -10.71 2.88 -1.95
N LEU A 226 -9.85 3.35 -2.87
CA LEU A 226 -10.14 3.34 -4.30
C LEU A 226 -10.29 1.91 -4.82
N TRP A 227 -9.41 0.99 -4.40
CA TRP A 227 -9.49 -0.42 -4.79
C TRP A 227 -10.75 -1.08 -4.26
N TYR A 228 -11.07 -0.90 -2.99
CA TYR A 228 -12.30 -1.42 -2.41
C TYR A 228 -13.53 -0.98 -3.19
N LYS A 229 -13.59 0.30 -3.53
CA LYS A 229 -14.76 0.89 -4.23
C LYS A 229 -14.84 0.49 -5.70
N VAL A 230 -13.71 0.37 -6.39
CA VAL A 230 -13.66 -0.07 -7.80
C VAL A 230 -13.96 -1.57 -7.93
N MET A 231 -13.41 -2.38 -7.02
CA MET A 231 -13.59 -3.84 -7.05
C MET A 231 -14.92 -4.30 -6.42
N GLY A 232 -15.65 -3.41 -5.74
CA GLY A 232 -16.87 -3.77 -5.01
C GLY A 232 -16.62 -4.63 -3.77
N TRP A 233 -15.43 -4.56 -3.16
CA TRP A 233 -15.11 -5.34 -1.97
C TRP A 233 -15.84 -4.83 -0.73
N SER A 234 -16.37 -5.74 0.07
CA SER A 234 -17.16 -5.42 1.27
C SER A 234 -16.36 -5.02 2.51
N GLY A 235 -15.02 -5.18 2.48
CA GLY A 235 -14.18 -5.01 3.65
C GLY A 235 -13.91 -3.55 4.08
N PHE A 236 -14.39 -2.54 3.34
CA PHE A 236 -14.25 -1.13 3.68
C PHE A 236 -15.49 -0.66 4.45
N THR A 237 -15.51 -0.90 5.77
CA THR A 237 -16.62 -0.61 6.67
C THR A 237 -16.17 0.26 7.85
N ASP A 238 -17.13 0.87 8.56
CA ASP A 238 -16.82 1.64 9.78
C ASP A 238 -16.19 0.76 10.86
N GLU A 239 -16.55 -0.52 10.93
CA GLU A 239 -15.94 -1.50 11.83
C GLU A 239 -14.47 -1.76 11.48
N SER A 240 -14.16 -2.01 10.20
CA SER A 240 -12.78 -2.21 9.76
C SER A 240 -11.93 -0.95 9.93
N LEU A 241 -12.50 0.22 9.64
CA LEU A 241 -11.88 1.51 9.90
C LEU A 241 -11.62 1.72 11.42
N GLY A 242 -12.58 1.36 12.27
CA GLY A 242 -12.44 1.42 13.73
C GLY A 242 -11.36 0.49 14.28
N SER A 243 -11.25 -0.72 13.75
CA SER A 243 -10.31 -1.75 14.21
C SER A 243 -8.88 -1.62 13.64
N GLU A 244 -8.66 -0.78 12.64
CA GLU A 244 -7.34 -0.59 12.03
C GLU A 244 -6.35 0.02 13.02
N LEU A 245 -5.16 -0.57 13.11
CA LEU A 245 -4.04 -0.07 13.91
C LEU A 245 -3.36 1.10 13.18
N VAL A 246 -3.80 2.32 13.46
CA VAL A 246 -3.28 3.53 12.79
C VAL A 246 -3.56 4.79 13.62
N VAL A 247 -2.70 5.79 13.49
CA VAL A 247 -3.00 7.18 13.85
C VAL A 247 -3.43 7.90 12.55
N SER A 248 -4.62 8.48 12.54
CA SER A 248 -5.17 9.19 11.38
C SER A 248 -5.88 10.46 11.80
N ASP A 249 -5.39 11.59 11.30
CA ASP A 249 -5.95 12.93 11.49
C ASP A 249 -7.07 13.27 10.50
N ALA A 250 -7.48 12.31 9.66
CA ALA A 250 -8.64 12.48 8.80
C ALA A 250 -9.88 12.78 9.65
N PRO A 251 -10.66 13.83 9.34
CA PRO A 251 -11.78 14.25 10.19
C PRO A 251 -12.82 13.18 10.47
N SER A 252 -12.98 12.22 9.56
CA SER A 252 -13.89 11.09 9.70
C SER A 252 -13.34 9.95 10.57
N ARG A 253 -12.04 9.97 10.87
CA ARG A 253 -11.35 8.91 11.64
C ARG A 253 -11.05 9.36 13.06
N ASN A 254 -10.39 10.50 13.19
CA ASN A 254 -9.98 11.12 14.46
C ASN A 254 -9.36 10.10 15.43
N LYS A 255 -8.42 9.30 14.92
CA LYS A 255 -7.69 8.27 15.69
C LYS A 255 -6.34 8.80 16.11
N ASP A 256 -6.13 8.93 17.40
CA ASP A 256 -4.89 9.45 17.99
C ASP A 256 -3.91 8.35 18.44
N ALA A 257 -2.86 8.73 19.14
CA ALA A 257 -1.86 7.80 19.65
C ALA A 257 -2.41 6.90 20.77
N GLU A 258 -3.40 7.34 21.52
CA GLU A 258 -4.04 6.54 22.57
C GLU A 258 -4.89 5.43 21.93
N ASP A 259 -5.65 5.72 20.89
CA ASP A 259 -6.36 4.73 20.09
C ASP A 259 -5.42 3.66 19.51
N PHE A 260 -4.29 4.10 18.96
CA PHE A 260 -3.25 3.19 18.47
C PHE A 260 -2.76 2.26 19.58
N ASN A 261 -2.39 2.81 20.72
CA ASN A 261 -1.87 2.04 21.84
C ASN A 261 -2.91 1.06 22.40
N ASN A 262 -4.18 1.45 22.47
CA ASN A 262 -5.27 0.59 22.94
C ASN A 262 -5.49 -0.60 21.99
N ILE A 263 -5.48 -0.39 20.69
CA ILE A 263 -5.61 -1.47 19.70
C ILE A 263 -4.37 -2.38 19.74
N PHE A 264 -3.17 -1.81 19.81
CA PHE A 264 -1.94 -2.60 19.88
C PHE A 264 -1.88 -3.46 21.15
N ALA A 265 -2.28 -2.90 22.29
CA ALA A 265 -2.43 -3.65 23.55
C ALA A 265 -3.45 -4.79 23.42
N ALA A 266 -4.59 -4.57 22.77
CA ALA A 266 -5.59 -5.60 22.49
C ALA A 266 -5.03 -6.73 21.61
N ILE A 267 -4.24 -6.38 20.59
CA ILE A 267 -3.53 -7.35 19.75
C ILE A 267 -2.56 -8.18 20.62
N LEU A 268 -1.68 -7.53 21.38
CA LEU A 268 -0.71 -8.22 22.24
C LEU A 268 -1.40 -9.12 23.27
N LYS A 269 -2.47 -8.65 23.91
CA LYS A 269 -3.29 -9.44 24.83
C LYS A 269 -3.79 -10.74 24.18
N ARG A 270 -4.10 -10.69 22.88
CA ARG A 270 -4.65 -11.84 22.16
C ARG A 270 -3.58 -12.78 21.64
N ILE A 271 -2.47 -12.26 21.10
CA ILE A 271 -1.48 -13.09 20.41
C ILE A 271 -0.31 -13.54 21.32
N SER A 272 0.08 -12.75 22.33
CA SER A 272 1.21 -13.12 23.17
C SER A 272 1.01 -14.40 23.97
N PRO A 273 -0.21 -14.76 24.46
CA PRO A 273 -0.44 -16.06 25.09
C PRO A 273 -0.20 -17.25 24.16
N ALA A 274 -0.44 -17.08 22.85
CA ALA A 274 -0.21 -18.15 21.88
C ALA A 274 1.26 -18.50 21.70
N LEU A 275 2.16 -17.58 22.01
CA LEU A 275 3.60 -17.81 21.92
C LEU A 275 4.03 -18.73 23.09
N LYS A 276 4.79 -19.80 22.77
CA LYS A 276 5.39 -20.68 23.75
C LYS A 276 6.39 -19.96 24.65
N MET A 277 6.60 -20.48 25.85
CA MET A 277 7.68 -20.00 26.71
C MET A 277 9.02 -20.12 25.98
N ASN A 278 9.83 -19.05 26.04
CA ASN A 278 11.06 -18.87 25.30
C ASN A 278 10.90 -18.74 23.77
N GLY A 279 9.69 -18.74 23.24
CA GLY A 279 9.40 -18.40 21.85
C GLY A 279 9.71 -16.93 21.55
N TYR A 280 9.86 -16.61 20.29
CA TYR A 280 10.29 -15.27 19.85
C TYR A 280 9.15 -14.50 19.22
N PHE A 281 9.09 -13.20 19.56
CA PHE A 281 8.28 -12.21 18.87
C PHE A 281 9.23 -11.25 18.14
N ILE A 282 9.14 -11.21 16.83
CA ILE A 282 10.00 -10.38 15.99
C ILE A 282 9.11 -9.40 15.23
N MET A 283 9.43 -8.12 15.31
CA MET A 283 8.69 -7.11 14.56
C MET A 283 9.63 -6.15 13.84
N PHE A 284 9.21 -5.73 12.66
CA PHE A 284 9.78 -4.55 12.03
C PHE A 284 9.20 -3.31 12.70
N TYR A 285 10.04 -2.35 13.00
CA TYR A 285 9.59 -1.09 13.60
C TYR A 285 10.47 0.07 13.16
N HIS A 286 9.83 1.22 12.99
CA HIS A 286 10.49 2.44 12.58
C HIS A 286 9.72 3.65 13.16
N SER A 287 10.37 4.44 13.99
CA SER A 287 9.84 5.69 14.50
C SER A 287 10.98 6.65 14.87
N PHE A 288 10.81 7.94 14.59
CA PHE A 288 11.70 8.98 15.08
C PHE A 288 11.36 9.39 16.51
N ASP A 289 10.16 9.05 16.97
CA ASP A 289 9.66 9.48 18.27
C ASP A 289 10.06 8.48 19.35
N LEU A 290 10.95 8.90 20.23
CA LEU A 290 11.41 8.10 21.38
C LEU A 290 10.27 7.79 22.36
N LYS A 291 9.23 8.62 22.43
CA LYS A 291 8.05 8.33 23.24
C LYS A 291 7.32 7.11 22.72
N SER A 292 7.11 7.02 21.42
CA SER A 292 6.51 5.84 20.77
C SER A 292 7.33 4.57 21.01
N TRP A 293 8.67 4.65 20.95
CA TRP A 293 9.54 3.54 21.32
C TRP A 293 9.36 3.10 22.78
N SER A 294 9.33 4.07 23.70
CA SER A 294 9.14 3.78 25.12
C SER A 294 7.80 3.12 25.41
N GLU A 295 6.73 3.58 24.78
CA GLU A 295 5.38 3.03 24.92
C GLU A 295 5.29 1.60 24.38
N ILE A 296 5.83 1.33 23.20
CA ILE A 296 5.91 -0.01 22.63
C ILE A 296 6.70 -0.96 23.55
N LEU A 297 7.90 -0.57 23.98
CA LEU A 297 8.72 -1.43 24.84
C LEU A 297 8.04 -1.75 26.16
N LYS A 298 7.34 -0.78 26.77
CA LYS A 298 6.55 -1.00 27.99
C LYS A 298 5.42 -1.98 27.76
N MET A 299 4.63 -1.80 26.71
CA MET A 299 3.54 -2.72 26.37
C MET A 299 4.06 -4.14 26.14
N MET A 300 5.16 -4.29 25.38
CA MET A 300 5.75 -5.62 25.15
C MET A 300 6.12 -6.31 26.47
N GLN A 301 6.72 -5.59 27.41
CA GLN A 301 7.07 -6.12 28.74
C GLN A 301 5.83 -6.50 29.56
N GLU A 302 4.78 -5.70 29.54
CA GLU A 302 3.50 -6.00 30.23
C GLU A 302 2.87 -7.29 29.76
N TYR A 303 3.05 -7.65 28.47
CA TYR A 303 2.55 -8.89 27.89
C TYR A 303 3.58 -10.05 27.93
N GLY A 304 4.62 -9.95 28.74
CA GLY A 304 5.58 -11.03 28.96
C GLY A 304 6.63 -11.19 27.87
N LEU A 305 6.90 -10.14 27.09
CA LEU A 305 7.84 -10.12 25.98
C LEU A 305 9.08 -9.29 26.36
N ALA A 306 10.17 -9.98 26.71
CA ALA A 306 11.44 -9.36 27.08
C ALA A 306 12.21 -8.89 25.83
N TYR A 307 12.65 -7.66 25.80
CA TYR A 307 13.52 -7.15 24.74
C TYR A 307 14.86 -7.91 24.74
N CYS A 308 15.26 -8.39 23.56
CA CYS A 308 16.52 -9.12 23.35
C CYS A 308 17.54 -8.34 22.53
N GLY A 309 17.09 -7.39 21.74
CA GLY A 309 17.95 -6.57 20.89
C GLY A 309 17.25 -6.12 19.62
N GLN A 310 17.96 -5.36 18.81
CA GLN A 310 17.49 -4.90 17.51
C GLN A 310 18.60 -5.01 16.47
N ILE A 311 18.22 -5.21 15.22
CA ILE A 311 19.10 -5.31 14.06
C ILE A 311 18.68 -4.24 13.07
N PRO A 312 19.55 -3.30 12.70
CA PRO A 312 19.24 -2.33 11.67
C PRO A 312 19.09 -3.04 10.30
N SER A 313 18.00 -2.75 9.61
CA SER A 313 17.71 -3.28 8.29
C SER A 313 17.74 -2.14 7.27
N ALA A 314 18.90 -1.97 6.63
CA ALA A 314 19.06 -0.97 5.59
C ALA A 314 18.21 -1.33 4.35
N THR A 315 17.51 -0.33 3.80
CA THR A 315 16.80 -0.52 2.54
C THR A 315 17.76 -0.44 1.37
N PRO A 316 17.76 -1.41 0.43
CA PRO A 316 18.66 -1.41 -0.74
C PRO A 316 18.44 -0.19 -1.67
N ARG A 317 17.32 0.48 -1.55
CA ARG A 317 16.99 1.68 -2.31
C ARG A 317 16.45 2.74 -1.36
N LYS A 318 17.05 3.92 -1.41
CA LYS A 318 16.55 5.08 -0.66
C LYS A 318 15.10 5.36 -1.02
N SER A 319 14.27 5.58 -0.01
CA SER A 319 12.89 6.03 -0.22
C SER A 319 12.87 7.41 -0.88
N PHE A 320 11.77 7.78 -1.53
CA PHE A 320 11.63 9.14 -2.10
C PHE A 320 11.83 10.22 -1.02
N LYS A 321 11.33 9.99 0.20
CA LYS A 321 11.51 10.88 1.33
C LYS A 321 12.98 10.99 1.73
N ALA A 322 13.73 9.89 1.77
CA ALA A 322 15.15 9.88 2.05
C ALA A 322 16.00 10.58 0.95
N ILE A 323 15.51 10.58 -0.30
CA ILE A 323 16.15 11.33 -1.40
C ILE A 323 15.89 12.83 -1.26
N MET A 324 14.65 13.24 -0.90
CA MET A 324 14.26 14.64 -0.82
C MET A 324 14.72 15.32 0.47
N THR A 325 14.77 14.60 1.58
CA THR A 325 15.17 15.09 2.90
C THR A 325 16.17 14.13 3.57
N PRO A 326 17.39 14.00 3.05
CA PRO A 326 18.34 13.00 3.52
C PRO A 326 18.78 13.17 4.97
N LYS A 327 18.78 14.40 5.50
CA LYS A 327 19.17 14.70 6.89
C LYS A 327 18.05 14.51 7.91
N GLY A 328 16.82 14.28 7.47
CA GLY A 328 15.63 14.17 8.33
C GLY A 328 14.86 12.87 8.14
N THR A 329 15.49 11.84 7.56
CA THR A 329 14.82 10.56 7.29
C THR A 329 15.71 9.42 7.75
N LEU A 330 15.20 8.53 8.59
CA LEU A 330 15.87 7.27 8.93
C LEU A 330 15.97 6.40 7.67
N ASP A 331 17.11 5.78 7.45
CA ASP A 331 17.40 4.99 6.26
C ASP A 331 17.25 3.50 6.57
N GLY A 332 16.04 3.06 6.80
CA GLY A 332 15.71 1.66 7.07
C GLY A 332 14.76 1.46 8.24
N ASN A 333 14.49 0.22 8.53
CA ASN A 333 13.70 -0.22 9.67
C ASN A 333 14.60 -0.96 10.66
N TYR A 334 14.13 -1.13 11.88
CA TYR A 334 14.74 -2.06 12.84
C TYR A 334 13.97 -3.37 12.86
N ILE A 335 14.68 -4.47 12.90
CA ILE A 335 14.15 -5.78 13.25
C ILE A 335 14.31 -5.90 14.77
N VAL A 336 13.23 -5.73 15.50
CA VAL A 336 13.23 -5.75 16.97
C VAL A 336 12.84 -7.15 17.44
N VAL A 337 13.66 -7.71 18.33
CA VAL A 337 13.52 -9.08 18.80
C VAL A 337 13.13 -9.08 20.27
N PHE A 338 12.05 -9.79 20.58
CA PHE A 338 11.57 -10.05 21.93
C PHE A 338 11.49 -11.56 22.16
N GLN A 339 11.60 -11.96 23.41
CA GLN A 339 11.43 -13.36 23.81
C GLN A 339 10.40 -13.48 24.95
N LYS A 340 9.48 -14.43 24.85
CA LYS A 340 8.53 -14.69 25.94
C LYS A 340 9.23 -15.26 27.16
N LYS A 341 9.06 -14.60 28.30
CA LYS A 341 9.67 -14.97 29.59
C LYS A 341 8.62 -15.00 30.71
N ALA A 342 8.77 -15.96 31.63
CA ALA A 342 7.90 -16.05 32.79
C ALA A 342 8.08 -14.89 33.78
N ASN A 343 9.31 -14.41 33.94
CA ASN A 343 9.66 -13.32 34.84
C ASN A 343 10.50 -12.30 34.07
N ILE A 344 9.86 -11.24 33.64
CA ILE A 344 10.57 -10.10 33.09
C ILE A 344 10.96 -9.22 34.27
N LYS A 345 12.25 -9.08 34.52
CA LYS A 345 12.74 -7.98 35.35
C LYS A 345 12.49 -6.70 34.54
N ILE A 346 11.39 -6.05 34.89
CA ILE A 346 11.23 -4.65 34.49
C ILE A 346 12.37 -3.94 35.19
N HIS A 347 13.44 -3.64 34.47
CA HIS A 347 14.41 -2.68 34.99
C HIS A 347 13.63 -1.37 35.10
N PRO A 348 13.32 -0.90 36.34
CA PRO A 348 12.83 0.44 36.46
C PRO A 348 13.89 1.30 35.78
N PHE A 349 13.45 2.26 35.00
CA PHE A 349 14.32 3.28 34.47
C PHE A 349 15.04 3.86 35.69
N ILE A 350 16.32 3.47 35.87
CA ILE A 350 17.10 3.87 37.01
C ILE A 350 17.67 5.23 36.64
N GLY A 351 16.93 6.28 36.98
CA GLY A 351 17.37 7.65 36.77
C GLY A 351 16.18 8.55 36.41
N ASP A 352 16.36 9.81 36.67
CA ASP A 352 15.46 10.85 36.19
C ASP A 352 15.53 10.91 34.67
N ILE A 353 14.47 11.45 34.04
CA ILE A 353 14.46 11.76 32.60
C ILE A 353 15.68 12.58 32.18
N ASP A 354 16.18 13.40 33.09
CA ASP A 354 17.37 14.22 32.86
C ASP A 354 18.65 13.38 32.83
N ASP A 355 18.77 12.32 33.62
CA ASP A 355 19.91 11.38 33.56
C ASP A 355 19.91 10.63 32.20
N ALA A 356 18.76 10.22 31.71
CA ALA A 356 18.65 9.58 30.38
C ALA A 356 18.99 10.54 29.23
N LYS A 357 18.57 11.79 29.34
CA LYS A 357 18.94 12.83 28.38
C LYS A 357 20.44 13.07 28.40
N GLN A 358 21.02 13.16 29.58
CA GLN A 358 22.45 13.33 29.72
C GLN A 358 23.24 12.18 29.11
N MET A 359 22.86 10.92 29.38
CA MET A 359 23.48 9.75 28.78
C MET A 359 23.34 9.74 27.24
N ALA A 360 22.16 10.11 26.71
CA ALA A 360 21.96 10.22 25.27
C ALA A 360 22.83 11.31 24.64
N ILE A 361 22.98 12.47 25.32
CA ILE A 361 23.86 13.55 24.85
C ILE A 361 25.33 13.11 24.87
N GLU A 362 25.77 12.40 25.91
CA GLU A 362 27.14 11.87 26.00
C GLU A 362 27.43 10.82 24.93
N CYS A 363 26.48 9.90 24.68
CA CYS A 363 26.60 8.93 23.58
C CYS A 363 26.66 9.63 22.22
N ALA A 364 25.76 10.55 21.96
CA ALA A 364 25.75 11.33 20.72
C ALA A 364 27.04 12.13 20.55
N GLY A 365 27.51 12.78 21.62
CA GLY A 365 28.78 13.52 21.64
C GLY A 365 29.99 12.63 21.29
N ARG A 366 30.02 11.41 21.82
CA ARG A 366 31.06 10.43 21.51
C ARG A 366 31.02 10.02 20.02
N ILE A 367 29.85 9.65 19.49
CA ILE A 367 29.67 9.27 18.09
C ILE A 367 30.11 10.43 17.17
N ILE A 368 29.70 11.65 17.47
CA ILE A 368 30.07 12.84 16.70
C ILE A 368 31.58 13.09 16.74
N SER A 369 32.23 12.84 17.87
CA SER A 369 33.68 13.03 18.00
C SER A 369 34.51 11.98 17.27
N GLU A 370 33.97 10.78 17.09
CA GLU A 370 34.66 9.65 16.47
C GLU A 370 34.47 9.57 14.94
N ARG A 371 33.50 10.30 14.38
CA ARG A 371 33.15 10.24 12.95
C ARG A 371 33.28 11.60 12.28
N VAL A 372 33.72 11.59 11.01
CA VAL A 372 33.87 12.82 10.20
C VAL A 372 32.52 13.38 9.76
N GLU A 373 31.58 12.48 9.46
CA GLU A 373 30.19 12.83 9.14
C GLU A 373 29.26 11.96 9.98
N VAL A 374 28.23 12.58 10.54
CA VAL A 374 27.22 11.91 11.38
C VAL A 374 25.86 12.20 10.80
N THR A 375 25.08 11.15 10.56
CA THR A 375 23.68 11.24 10.15
C THR A 375 22.76 11.02 11.34
N SER A 376 21.48 11.37 11.19
CA SER A 376 20.46 11.05 12.21
C SER A 376 20.41 9.54 12.49
N GLN A 377 20.64 8.70 11.49
CA GLN A 377 20.66 7.24 11.62
C GLN A 377 21.81 6.79 12.55
N ASP A 378 22.99 7.36 12.43
CA ASP A 378 24.15 7.03 13.27
C ASP A 378 23.93 7.34 14.77
N LEU A 379 23.01 8.25 15.08
CA LEU A 379 22.63 8.60 16.45
C LEU A 379 21.52 7.70 17.01
N TYR A 380 20.76 7.03 16.12
CA TYR A 380 19.70 6.11 16.51
C TYR A 380 20.19 4.66 16.62
N ASP A 381 21.22 4.27 15.86
CA ASP A 381 21.88 2.97 15.93
C ASP A 381 22.75 2.84 17.18
#